data_a45a98c33c21d4c8050127d65807927e
#
_entry.id   a45a98c33c21d4c8050127d65807927e
#
_cell.length_a   1.000
_cell.length_b   1.000
_cell.length_c   1.000
_cell.angle_alpha   90.00
_cell.angle_beta   90.00
_cell.angle_gamma   90.00
#
_symmetry.space_group_name_H-M   'P 1'
#
loop_
_entity.id
_entity.type
_entity.pdbx_description
1 polymer ?
#
loop_
_entity_poly.entity_id
_entity_poly.type
_entity_poly.pdbx_seq_one_letter_code
_entity_poly.pdbx_strand_id
1 'polypeptide(L)'
;AASDVYKRQKLHFLWNSVVDEVDGDEILSKMVVKNTKTGELTTIEADEEDGMFGVFGFIGLLPNTGLYEGMVEMENGYIKTDDNMHTNLPGVFAAGDLRVKSLRQVVTAAADGAIAAMQAEKYIANLK
;
A
#
# COMPACT_ATOMS: atom_id res chain seq x y z
N ALA A 1 -2.03 16.61 -22.96
CA ALA A 1 -3.23 16.28 -22.19
C ALA A 1 -3.05 16.49 -20.68
N ALA A 2 -2.02 15.95 -20.02
CA ALA A 2 -1.79 16.22 -18.59
C ALA A 2 -1.45 17.70 -18.31
N SER A 3 -0.75 18.39 -19.25
CA SER A 3 -0.40 19.80 -19.11
C SER A 3 -1.58 20.77 -19.12
N ASP A 4 -2.75 20.36 -19.61
CA ASP A 4 -3.92 21.25 -19.67
C ASP A 4 -4.80 21.18 -18.44
N VAL A 5 -4.70 20.09 -17.66
CA VAL A 5 -5.48 19.92 -16.42
C VAL A 5 -4.93 20.80 -15.29
N TYR A 6 -3.62 20.89 -15.13
CA TYR A 6 -3.06 21.74 -14.06
C TYR A 6 -3.07 23.23 -14.42
N LYS A 7 -3.16 23.59 -15.69
CA LYS A 7 -3.37 24.99 -16.09
C LYS A 7 -4.76 25.53 -15.73
N ARG A 8 -5.69 24.68 -15.35
CA ARG A 8 -7.07 25.07 -14.97
C ARG A 8 -7.25 25.29 -13.47
N GLN A 9 -6.26 25.56 -12.74
CA GLN A 9 -6.19 26.31 -11.68
C GLN A 9 -6.20 26.00 -10.30
N LYS A 10 -6.45 24.84 -9.80
CA LYS A 10 -6.48 24.42 -8.40
C LYS A 10 -5.42 23.34 -8.10
N LEU A 11 -4.56 23.01 -9.06
CA LEU A 11 -3.55 21.96 -8.92
C LEU A 11 -2.16 22.59 -8.85
N HIS A 12 -1.46 22.39 -7.76
CA HIS A 12 -0.10 22.85 -7.53
C HIS A 12 0.83 21.65 -7.34
N PHE A 13 2.02 21.70 -7.96
CA PHE A 13 3.04 20.67 -7.82
C PHE A 13 4.17 21.17 -6.93
N LEU A 14 4.50 20.44 -5.90
CA LEU A 14 5.67 20.66 -5.06
C LEU A 14 6.72 19.59 -5.42
N TRP A 15 7.61 19.95 -6.33
CA TRP A 15 8.65 19.05 -6.82
C TRP A 15 9.76 18.85 -5.80
N ASN A 16 10.36 17.65 -5.79
CA ASN A 16 11.44 17.28 -4.88
C ASN A 16 11.05 17.46 -3.40
N SER A 17 9.83 17.12 -3.07
CA SER A 17 9.29 17.36 -1.74
C SER A 17 8.74 16.09 -1.11
N VAL A 18 8.85 16.00 0.20
CA VAL A 18 8.23 14.97 1.05
C VAL A 18 7.45 15.67 2.15
N VAL A 19 6.40 15.03 2.63
CA VAL A 19 5.71 15.47 3.83
C VAL A 19 6.61 15.19 5.03
N ASP A 20 6.92 16.22 5.82
CA ASP A 20 7.75 16.14 7.02
C ASP A 20 6.89 16.02 8.28
N GLU A 21 5.81 16.82 8.34
CA GLU A 21 4.90 16.85 9.47
C GLU A 21 3.47 17.14 9.01
N VAL A 22 2.48 16.59 9.70
CA VAL A 22 1.07 16.94 9.59
C VAL A 22 0.54 17.26 10.99
N ASP A 23 -0.24 18.31 11.12
CA ASP A 23 -0.68 18.85 12.40
C ASP A 23 -2.13 19.33 12.34
N GLY A 24 -2.81 19.30 13.49
CA GLY A 24 -4.19 19.72 13.70
C GLY A 24 -4.75 19.07 14.96
N ASP A 25 -5.71 19.72 15.59
CA ASP A 25 -6.32 19.18 16.82
C ASP A 25 -7.20 17.94 16.50
N GLU A 26 -8.48 18.15 16.18
CA GLU A 26 -9.40 17.07 15.79
C GLU A 26 -9.41 16.85 14.27
N ILE A 27 -9.04 17.88 13.51
CA ILE A 27 -8.99 17.88 12.05
C ILE A 27 -7.66 18.43 11.57
N LEU A 28 -7.18 17.92 10.43
CA LEU A 28 -5.93 18.34 9.85
C LEU A 28 -6.04 19.74 9.27
N SER A 29 -5.24 20.67 9.77
CA SER A 29 -5.24 22.08 9.36
C SER A 29 -3.89 22.58 8.87
N LYS A 30 -2.81 21.84 9.12
CA LYS A 30 -1.44 22.24 8.79
C LYS A 30 -0.62 21.05 8.31
N MET A 31 0.24 21.30 7.34
CA MET A 31 1.22 20.33 6.84
C MET A 31 2.55 21.04 6.58
N VAL A 32 3.65 20.44 7.00
CA VAL A 32 5.00 20.89 6.67
C VAL A 32 5.59 19.98 5.58
N VAL A 33 6.06 20.58 4.52
CA VAL A 33 6.68 19.91 3.39
C VAL A 33 8.15 20.29 3.33
N LYS A 34 9.01 19.29 3.21
CA LYS A 34 10.46 19.46 3.12
C LYS A 34 10.94 19.22 1.69
N ASN A 35 11.67 20.18 1.16
CA ASN A 35 12.35 20.02 -0.12
C ASN A 35 13.57 19.09 0.07
N THR A 36 13.60 17.97 -0.66
CA THR A 36 14.65 16.94 -0.53
C THR A 36 16.00 17.36 -1.11
N LYS A 37 16.05 18.41 -1.93
CA LYS A 37 17.29 18.93 -2.50
C LYS A 37 17.90 20.08 -1.70
N THR A 38 17.07 20.98 -1.20
CA THR A 38 17.52 22.19 -0.49
C THR A 38 17.41 22.04 1.03
N GLY A 39 16.59 21.13 1.52
CA GLY A 39 16.26 21.00 2.93
C GLY A 39 15.27 22.05 3.44
N GLU A 40 14.81 22.95 2.58
CA GLU A 40 13.86 24.02 2.92
C GLU A 40 12.51 23.43 3.35
N LEU A 41 11.95 24.01 4.40
CA LEU A 41 10.62 23.66 4.91
C LEU A 41 9.60 24.69 4.43
N THR A 42 8.49 24.20 3.91
CA THR A 42 7.34 25.02 3.52
C THR A 42 6.12 24.57 4.31
N THR A 43 5.49 25.49 5.02
CA THR A 43 4.23 25.23 5.72
C THR A 43 3.06 25.50 4.79
N ILE A 44 2.13 24.57 4.73
CA ILE A 44 0.85 24.68 4.04
C ILE A 44 -0.23 24.66 5.13
N GLU A 45 -1.04 25.70 5.18
CA GLU A 45 -2.15 25.83 6.11
C GLU A 45 -3.48 25.70 5.38
N ALA A 46 -4.51 25.23 6.09
CA ALA A 46 -5.86 25.18 5.56
C ALA A 46 -6.35 26.59 5.24
N ASP A 47 -7.23 26.67 4.24
CA ASP A 47 -7.94 27.90 3.93
C ASP A 47 -8.77 28.37 5.13
N GLU A 48 -8.86 29.68 5.35
CA GLU A 48 -9.62 30.25 6.46
C GLU A 48 -11.13 29.91 6.38
N GLU A 49 -11.66 29.71 5.17
CA GLU A 49 -13.06 29.38 4.94
C GLU A 49 -13.35 27.92 5.29
N ASP A 50 -12.48 26.98 4.88
CA ASP A 50 -12.65 25.55 5.11
C ASP A 50 -12.09 25.10 6.47
N GLY A 51 -11.04 25.74 6.96
CA GLY A 51 -10.36 25.45 8.23
C GLY A 51 -9.69 24.08 8.29
N MET A 52 -9.76 23.27 7.23
CA MET A 52 -9.21 21.92 7.16
C MET A 52 -8.83 21.52 5.73
N PHE A 53 -8.01 20.47 5.61
CA PHE A 53 -7.76 19.78 4.32
C PHE A 53 -7.53 18.29 4.52
N GLY A 54 -7.67 17.51 3.42
CA GLY A 54 -7.39 16.08 3.41
C GLY A 54 -5.98 15.80 2.86
N VAL A 55 -5.28 14.84 3.47
CA VAL A 55 -4.02 14.30 2.94
C VAL A 55 -4.21 12.87 2.49
N PHE A 56 -3.83 12.59 1.26
CA PHE A 56 -3.89 11.25 0.66
C PHE A 56 -2.48 10.77 0.32
N GLY A 57 -2.05 9.67 0.96
CA GLY A 57 -0.75 9.06 0.72
C GLY A 57 -0.81 8.02 -0.40
N PHE A 58 -0.09 8.25 -1.50
CA PHE A 58 0.08 7.30 -2.61
C PHE A 58 1.56 7.00 -2.83
N ILE A 59 2.27 6.66 -1.76
CA ILE A 59 3.72 6.44 -1.75
C ILE A 59 4.13 4.98 -1.90
N GLY A 60 3.19 4.10 -2.20
CA GLY A 60 3.37 2.65 -2.33
C GLY A 60 2.87 1.88 -1.11
N LEU A 61 2.98 0.56 -1.19
CA LEU A 61 2.56 -0.37 -0.16
C LEU A 61 3.76 -1.24 0.25
N LEU A 62 3.92 -1.42 1.55
CA LEU A 62 4.83 -2.42 2.11
C LEU A 62 4.00 -3.58 2.66
N PRO A 63 4.31 -4.84 2.29
CA PRO A 63 3.58 -5.98 2.82
C PRO A 63 3.90 -6.17 4.31
N ASN A 64 2.88 -6.42 5.11
CA ASN A 64 3.05 -6.72 6.54
C ASN A 64 3.32 -8.22 6.75
N THR A 65 4.47 -8.67 6.31
CA THR A 65 4.86 -10.09 6.25
C THR A 65 6.03 -10.44 7.17
N GLY A 66 6.48 -9.50 7.99
CA GLY A 66 7.64 -9.69 8.89
C GLY A 66 7.53 -10.89 9.83
N LEU A 67 6.31 -11.30 10.21
CA LEU A 67 6.07 -12.50 11.03
C LEU A 67 6.46 -13.82 10.34
N TYR A 68 6.55 -13.83 9.01
CA TYR A 68 6.82 -15.02 8.21
C TYR A 68 8.25 -15.04 7.63
N GLU A 69 9.04 -14.00 7.94
CA GLU A 69 10.42 -13.90 7.48
C GLU A 69 11.26 -15.07 7.99
N GLY A 70 11.99 -15.72 7.08
CA GLY A 70 12.74 -16.93 7.38
C GLY A 70 11.93 -18.22 7.53
N MET A 71 10.59 -18.15 7.51
CA MET A 71 9.72 -19.33 7.55
C MET A 71 9.30 -19.79 6.16
N VAL A 72 8.94 -18.87 5.28
CA VAL A 72 8.49 -19.13 3.91
C VAL A 72 9.38 -18.42 2.90
N GLU A 73 9.40 -18.90 1.66
CA GLU A 73 10.09 -18.20 0.58
C GLU A 73 9.41 -16.87 0.26
N MET A 74 10.22 -15.83 0.14
CA MET A 74 9.76 -14.47 -0.10
C MET A 74 10.52 -13.81 -1.25
N GLU A 75 9.88 -12.84 -1.88
CA GLU A 75 10.48 -11.97 -2.89
C GLU A 75 10.03 -10.52 -2.67
N ASN A 76 10.98 -9.60 -2.48
CA ASN A 76 10.71 -8.18 -2.17
C ASN A 76 9.74 -7.97 -1.00
N GLY A 77 9.82 -8.83 0.04
CA GLY A 77 8.94 -8.79 1.19
C GLY A 77 7.58 -9.49 1.00
N TYR A 78 7.24 -9.97 -0.18
CA TYR A 78 6.00 -10.71 -0.46
C TYR A 78 6.23 -12.22 -0.44
N ILE A 79 5.24 -12.98 0.03
CA ILE A 79 5.31 -14.44 0.07
C ILE A 79 5.20 -15.00 -1.37
N LYS A 80 6.10 -15.88 -1.74
CA LYS A 80 6.05 -16.61 -3.01
C LYS A 80 5.04 -17.74 -2.93
N THR A 81 4.19 -17.84 -3.94
CA THR A 81 3.26 -18.95 -4.11
C THR A 81 3.21 -19.38 -5.57
N ASP A 82 2.73 -20.59 -5.81
CA ASP A 82 2.26 -21.00 -7.12
C ASP A 82 0.85 -20.43 -7.42
N ASP A 83 0.30 -20.79 -8.59
CA ASP A 83 -1.05 -20.37 -9.01
C ASP A 83 -2.16 -20.98 -8.14
N ASN A 84 -1.86 -22.02 -7.38
CA ASN A 84 -2.76 -22.68 -6.45
C ASN A 84 -2.59 -22.21 -4.99
N MET A 85 -1.90 -21.10 -4.79
CA MET A 85 -1.65 -20.49 -3.49
C MET A 85 -0.76 -21.31 -2.54
N HIS A 86 -0.08 -22.35 -3.01
CA HIS A 86 0.89 -23.10 -2.21
C HIS A 86 2.14 -22.28 -1.98
N THR A 87 2.64 -22.30 -0.75
CA THR A 87 3.99 -21.82 -0.42
C THR A 87 5.00 -22.95 -0.59
N ASN A 88 6.27 -22.70 -0.29
CA ASN A 88 7.30 -23.74 -0.20
C ASN A 88 7.10 -24.75 0.95
N LEU A 89 6.20 -24.44 1.90
CA LEU A 89 5.90 -25.33 3.04
C LEU A 89 4.62 -26.13 2.77
N PRO A 90 4.66 -27.49 2.87
CA PRO A 90 3.46 -28.30 2.72
C PRO A 90 2.39 -27.92 3.74
N GLY A 91 1.15 -27.75 3.27
CA GLY A 91 0.00 -27.38 4.11
C GLY A 91 -0.08 -25.90 4.48
N VAL A 92 0.85 -25.08 4.03
CA VAL A 92 0.83 -23.64 4.22
C VAL A 92 0.51 -22.95 2.90
N PHE A 93 -0.55 -22.13 2.91
CA PHE A 93 -1.06 -21.39 1.77
C PHE A 93 -0.99 -19.89 2.06
N ALA A 94 -0.75 -19.08 1.04
CA ALA A 94 -0.81 -17.63 1.15
C ALA A 94 -1.73 -17.05 0.07
N ALA A 95 -2.60 -16.12 0.46
CA ALA A 95 -3.61 -15.53 -0.41
C ALA A 95 -3.69 -14.01 -0.19
N GLY A 96 -4.10 -13.29 -1.21
CA GLY A 96 -4.31 -11.85 -1.13
C GLY A 96 -3.06 -11.01 -1.36
N ASP A 97 -3.06 -9.81 -0.79
CA ASP A 97 -2.09 -8.78 -1.11
C ASP A 97 -0.68 -9.03 -0.56
N LEU A 98 -0.54 -9.98 0.35
CA LEU A 98 0.75 -10.35 0.97
C LEU A 98 1.62 -11.27 0.07
N ARG A 99 1.07 -11.80 -1.02
CA ARG A 99 1.80 -12.68 -1.95
C ARG A 99 2.35 -11.94 -3.16
N VAL A 100 3.33 -12.54 -3.82
CA VAL A 100 3.88 -12.02 -5.09
C VAL A 100 2.79 -12.08 -6.16
N LYS A 101 2.35 -10.93 -6.64
CA LYS A 101 1.34 -10.79 -7.70
C LYS A 101 1.39 -9.39 -8.33
N SER A 102 0.88 -9.28 -9.56
CA SER A 102 0.88 -8.03 -10.32
C SER A 102 -0.23 -7.06 -9.91
N LEU A 103 -1.37 -7.57 -9.47
CA LEU A 103 -2.55 -6.77 -9.14
C LEU A 103 -3.03 -7.05 -7.71
N ARG A 104 -3.14 -6.00 -6.92
CA ARG A 104 -3.61 -6.04 -5.53
C ARG A 104 -4.90 -5.25 -5.43
N GLN A 105 -6.02 -5.98 -5.37
CA GLN A 105 -7.38 -5.45 -5.26
C GLN A 105 -8.22 -6.43 -4.44
N VAL A 106 -9.29 -5.92 -3.82
CA VAL A 106 -10.20 -6.75 -3.02
C VAL A 106 -10.70 -7.97 -3.79
N VAL A 107 -11.08 -7.80 -5.04
CA VAL A 107 -11.57 -8.91 -5.89
C VAL A 107 -10.50 -9.97 -6.12
N THR A 108 -9.22 -9.59 -6.33
CA THR A 108 -8.14 -10.57 -6.49
C THR A 108 -7.75 -11.23 -5.19
N ALA A 109 -7.86 -10.54 -4.06
CA ALA A 109 -7.65 -11.12 -2.74
C ALA A 109 -8.73 -12.16 -2.40
N ALA A 110 -9.99 -11.87 -2.71
CA ALA A 110 -11.10 -12.81 -2.54
C ALA A 110 -10.94 -14.06 -3.43
N ALA A 111 -10.53 -13.89 -4.69
CA ALA A 111 -10.27 -15.01 -5.60
C ALA A 111 -9.12 -15.89 -5.09
N ASP A 112 -8.01 -15.30 -4.64
CA ASP A 112 -6.90 -16.04 -4.03
C ASP A 112 -7.37 -16.85 -2.81
N GLY A 113 -8.20 -16.26 -1.95
CA GLY A 113 -8.77 -16.92 -0.77
C GLY A 113 -9.64 -18.14 -1.12
N ALA A 114 -10.46 -18.02 -2.16
CA ALA A 114 -11.27 -19.14 -2.64
C ALA A 114 -10.40 -20.29 -3.17
N ILE A 115 -9.34 -19.99 -3.94
CA ILE A 115 -8.39 -21.00 -4.42
C ILE A 115 -7.68 -21.66 -3.23
N ALA A 116 -7.14 -20.87 -2.30
CA ALA A 116 -6.43 -21.38 -1.13
C ALA A 116 -7.28 -22.31 -0.29
N ALA A 117 -8.57 -21.96 -0.06
CA ALA A 117 -9.51 -22.78 0.70
C ALA A 117 -9.74 -24.14 0.02
N MET A 118 -9.96 -24.16 -1.30
CA MET A 118 -10.12 -25.40 -2.05
C MET A 118 -8.86 -26.29 -2.01
N GLN A 119 -7.67 -25.68 -2.10
CA GLN A 119 -6.41 -26.43 -2.04
C GLN A 119 -6.14 -26.97 -0.63
N ALA A 120 -6.50 -26.19 0.41
CA ALA A 120 -6.39 -26.66 1.78
C ALA A 120 -7.32 -27.87 2.05
N GLU A 121 -8.55 -27.85 1.53
CA GLU A 121 -9.47 -29.01 1.60
C GLU A 121 -8.84 -30.25 0.93
N LYS A 122 -8.33 -30.13 -0.27
CA LYS A 122 -7.67 -31.21 -0.99
C LYS A 122 -6.44 -31.73 -0.24
N TYR A 123 -5.64 -30.84 0.32
CA TYR A 123 -4.47 -31.22 1.10
C TYR A 123 -4.86 -32.07 2.32
N ILE A 124 -5.87 -31.62 3.08
CA ILE A 124 -6.37 -32.36 4.25
C ILE A 124 -6.95 -33.73 3.86
N ALA A 125 -7.67 -33.80 2.74
CA ALA A 125 -8.24 -35.06 2.25
C ALA A 125 -7.15 -36.10 1.90
N ASN A 126 -5.99 -35.63 1.45
CA ASN A 126 -4.85 -36.49 1.07
C ASN A 126 -3.96 -36.90 2.27
N LEU A 127 -4.18 -36.32 3.45
CA LEU A 127 -3.48 -36.73 4.68
C LEU A 127 -4.08 -37.99 5.34
N LYS A 128 -5.24 -38.44 4.88
CA LYS A 128 -5.92 -39.64 5.33
C LYS A 128 -5.52 -40.86 4.52
#